data_cba92ce2748657f23f10bbcab30a6e7c
#
_entry.id   cba92ce2748657f23f10bbcab30a6e7c
#
_cell.length_a   1.000
_cell.length_b   1.000
_cell.length_c   1.000
_cell.angle_alpha   90.00
_cell.angle_beta   90.00
_cell.angle_gamma   90.00
#
_symmetry.space_group_name_H-M   'P 1'
#
loop_
_entity.id
_entity.type
_entity.pdbx_description
1 polymer ?
#
loop_
_entity_poly.entity_id
_entity_poly.type
_entity_poly.pdbx_seq_one_letter_code
_entity_poly.pdbx_strand_id
1 'polypeptide(L)'
;MQKVSAVLVTYNRLKLLKKAIDAIQQQTYKVNTIVIIDNNSTDGTKEYIESLSLETKIDYVRLSENGGGAMGFNQGVRYFVEHTNDDLIWLMDDDTIPYPDTLEKLLQFGNSVGKFGFLYSNVRWIDGSFSEPNHPWANNKPIPDGTVKAVKVTEGNFVSLLMNRDIVQKIGLPYKEFFIWQDDIEYTRRASRVAPGYWVPQAKVVHETGANVAPNIMTIDQSRINRFYYDIRNALFIRRTEKGFAGLIYLAIIKVLGSVRILFSNTDHKKEKLSVYKKGIIDGFKFKPSREFAKSK
;
A
#
# COMPACT_ATOMS: atom_id res chain seq x y z
N MET A 1 -22.06 -15.83 -3.83
CA MET A 1 -20.65 -15.84 -3.45
C MET A 1 -20.01 -14.56 -3.95
N GLN A 2 -19.32 -13.77 -3.12
CA GLN A 2 -18.70 -12.51 -3.54
C GLN A 2 -17.52 -12.78 -4.47
N LYS A 3 -17.43 -12.08 -5.59
CA LYS A 3 -16.30 -12.18 -6.51
C LYS A 3 -15.17 -11.25 -6.08
N VAL A 4 -13.95 -11.73 -6.08
CA VAL A 4 -12.77 -10.99 -5.63
C VAL A 4 -11.73 -10.95 -6.74
N SER A 5 -11.27 -9.74 -7.10
CA SER A 5 -10.04 -9.55 -7.89
C SER A 5 -8.86 -9.31 -6.96
N ALA A 6 -7.81 -10.11 -7.07
CA ALA A 6 -6.52 -9.81 -6.46
C ALA A 6 -5.71 -8.91 -7.40
N VAL A 7 -5.17 -7.81 -6.89
CA VAL A 7 -4.32 -6.88 -7.65
C VAL A 7 -2.93 -6.90 -7.06
N LEU A 8 -1.94 -7.28 -7.87
CA LEU A 8 -0.52 -7.31 -7.54
C LEU A 8 0.21 -6.21 -8.32
N VAL A 9 1.04 -5.45 -7.63
CA VAL A 9 1.93 -4.46 -8.25
C VAL A 9 3.36 -4.94 -8.16
N THR A 10 4.07 -4.98 -9.29
CA THR A 10 5.45 -5.51 -9.35
C THR A 10 6.40 -4.60 -10.12
N TYR A 11 7.69 -4.66 -9.78
CA TYR A 11 8.80 -4.07 -10.51
C TYR A 11 10.11 -4.80 -10.25
N ASN A 12 10.64 -5.54 -11.23
CA ASN A 12 11.92 -6.26 -11.15
C ASN A 12 12.04 -7.16 -9.90
N ARG A 13 11.00 -7.95 -9.61
CA ARG A 13 10.93 -8.87 -8.46
C ARG A 13 10.31 -10.21 -8.82
N LEU A 14 10.63 -10.74 -10.00
CA LEU A 14 10.04 -11.97 -10.54
C LEU A 14 10.01 -13.12 -9.52
N LYS A 15 11.08 -13.31 -8.73
CA LYS A 15 11.15 -14.40 -7.74
C LYS A 15 10.07 -14.28 -6.65
N LEU A 16 9.81 -13.07 -6.18
CA LEU A 16 8.79 -12.80 -5.16
C LEU A 16 7.39 -12.85 -5.75
N LEU A 17 7.19 -12.26 -6.92
CA LEU A 17 5.94 -12.32 -7.66
C LEU A 17 5.46 -13.77 -7.89
N LYS A 18 6.37 -14.70 -8.25
CA LYS A 18 6.05 -16.13 -8.38
C LYS A 18 5.44 -16.68 -7.10
N LYS A 19 6.08 -16.43 -5.96
CA LYS A 19 5.57 -16.88 -4.65
C LYS A 19 4.21 -16.27 -4.30
N ALA A 20 4.03 -14.97 -4.59
CA ALA A 20 2.76 -14.28 -4.34
C ALA A 20 1.62 -14.88 -5.18
N ILE A 21 1.85 -15.13 -6.48
CA ILE A 21 0.88 -15.77 -7.35
C ILE A 21 0.54 -17.18 -6.85
N ASP A 22 1.53 -17.98 -6.49
CA ASP A 22 1.32 -19.34 -5.98
C ASP A 22 0.50 -19.32 -4.68
N ALA A 23 0.79 -18.40 -3.75
CA ALA A 23 0.05 -18.25 -2.50
C ALA A 23 -1.41 -17.79 -2.71
N ILE A 24 -1.67 -16.95 -3.72
CA ILE A 24 -3.03 -16.58 -4.10
C ILE A 24 -3.78 -17.75 -4.72
N GLN A 25 -3.12 -18.56 -5.55
CA GLN A 25 -3.71 -19.78 -6.12
C GLN A 25 -4.09 -20.80 -5.04
N GLN A 26 -3.34 -20.85 -3.94
CA GLN A 26 -3.56 -21.77 -2.82
C GLN A 26 -4.62 -21.29 -1.81
N GLN A 27 -5.23 -20.12 -2.01
CA GLN A 27 -6.28 -19.64 -1.09
C GLN A 27 -7.46 -20.63 -1.03
N THR A 28 -7.99 -20.86 0.18
CA THR A 28 -9.22 -21.65 0.40
C THR A 28 -10.41 -21.03 -0.27
N TYR A 29 -10.51 -19.69 -0.20
CA TYR A 29 -11.48 -18.92 -0.99
C TYR A 29 -10.81 -18.44 -2.28
N LYS A 30 -11.23 -18.96 -3.42
CA LYS A 30 -10.60 -18.66 -4.71
C LYS A 30 -10.91 -17.25 -5.18
N VAL A 31 -9.89 -16.53 -5.64
CA VAL A 31 -10.09 -15.26 -6.35
C VAL A 31 -10.64 -15.52 -7.75
N ASN A 32 -11.45 -14.59 -8.26
CA ASN A 32 -12.02 -14.68 -9.59
C ASN A 32 -11.00 -14.28 -10.68
N THR A 33 -10.19 -13.26 -10.37
CA THR A 33 -9.18 -12.72 -11.29
C THR A 33 -7.94 -12.30 -10.51
N ILE A 34 -6.75 -12.55 -11.08
CA ILE A 34 -5.50 -11.95 -10.64
C ILE A 34 -5.12 -10.89 -11.66
N VAL A 35 -5.06 -9.63 -11.24
CA VAL A 35 -4.62 -8.50 -12.05
C VAL A 35 -3.18 -8.17 -11.66
N ILE A 36 -2.25 -8.26 -12.60
CA ILE A 36 -0.84 -7.96 -12.38
C ILE A 36 -0.48 -6.67 -13.08
N ILE A 37 -0.11 -5.66 -12.32
CA ILE A 37 0.37 -4.37 -12.83
C ILE A 37 1.90 -4.38 -12.74
N ASP A 38 2.52 -4.43 -13.91
CA ASP A 38 3.98 -4.42 -14.03
C ASP A 38 4.50 -3.02 -14.37
N ASN A 39 5.24 -2.44 -13.46
CA ASN A 39 5.89 -1.13 -13.61
C ASN A 39 7.08 -1.16 -14.61
N ASN A 40 6.94 -1.87 -15.74
CA ASN A 40 7.94 -2.00 -16.78
C ASN A 40 9.17 -2.80 -16.35
N SER A 41 8.97 -4.00 -15.80
CA SER A 41 10.06 -4.90 -15.41
C SER A 41 10.90 -5.38 -16.61
N THR A 42 12.18 -5.69 -16.32
CA THR A 42 13.17 -6.17 -17.31
C THR A 42 13.82 -7.49 -16.88
N ASP A 43 13.28 -8.16 -15.87
CA ASP A 43 13.84 -9.35 -15.23
C ASP A 43 13.19 -10.69 -15.68
N GLY A 44 12.47 -10.67 -16.81
CA GLY A 44 11.74 -11.82 -17.35
C GLY A 44 10.32 -11.98 -16.78
N THR A 45 9.81 -10.94 -16.07
CA THR A 45 8.45 -10.93 -15.51
C THR A 45 7.39 -11.12 -16.60
N LYS A 46 7.50 -10.41 -17.72
CA LYS A 46 6.55 -10.50 -18.84
C LYS A 46 6.48 -11.93 -19.38
N GLU A 47 7.62 -12.48 -19.77
CA GLU A 47 7.76 -13.81 -20.35
C GLU A 47 7.21 -14.90 -19.42
N TYR A 48 7.46 -14.75 -18.12
CA TYR A 48 6.91 -15.65 -17.13
C TYR A 48 5.38 -15.58 -17.09
N ILE A 49 4.79 -14.40 -17.00
CA ILE A 49 3.33 -14.26 -16.91
C ILE A 49 2.65 -14.79 -18.18
N GLU A 50 3.22 -14.52 -19.36
CA GLU A 50 2.71 -15.02 -20.65
C GLU A 50 2.82 -16.53 -20.78
N SER A 51 3.72 -17.19 -20.04
CA SER A 51 3.87 -18.64 -20.01
C SER A 51 2.93 -19.35 -19.03
N LEU A 52 2.24 -18.62 -18.15
CA LEU A 52 1.37 -19.21 -17.15
C LEU A 52 0.09 -19.79 -17.77
N SER A 53 -0.25 -21.00 -17.34
CA SER A 53 -1.55 -21.64 -17.63
C SER A 53 -2.18 -22.02 -16.30
N LEU A 54 -3.05 -21.17 -15.77
CA LEU A 54 -3.70 -21.35 -14.49
C LEU A 54 -5.22 -21.42 -14.66
N GLU A 55 -5.92 -22.04 -13.71
CA GLU A 55 -7.38 -22.06 -13.69
C GLU A 55 -7.95 -20.65 -13.41
N THR A 56 -7.30 -19.90 -12.53
CA THR A 56 -7.69 -18.50 -12.25
C THR A 56 -7.26 -17.60 -13.39
N LYS A 57 -8.18 -16.78 -13.87
CA LYS A 57 -7.90 -15.77 -14.90
C LYS A 57 -6.80 -14.82 -14.43
N ILE A 58 -5.78 -14.61 -15.30
CA ILE A 58 -4.75 -13.59 -15.10
C ILE A 58 -4.94 -12.48 -16.15
N ASP A 59 -5.02 -11.25 -15.67
CA ASP A 59 -4.98 -10.06 -16.51
C ASP A 59 -3.65 -9.33 -16.26
N TYR A 60 -2.81 -9.25 -17.28
CA TYR A 60 -1.49 -8.62 -17.20
C TYR A 60 -1.48 -7.24 -17.87
N VAL A 61 -1.09 -6.23 -17.10
CA VAL A 61 -0.99 -4.84 -17.56
C VAL A 61 0.43 -4.35 -17.34
N ARG A 62 1.18 -4.17 -18.42
CA ARG A 62 2.52 -3.60 -18.37
C ARG A 62 2.47 -2.10 -18.64
N LEU A 63 3.04 -1.31 -17.73
CA LEU A 63 3.16 0.12 -17.90
C LEU A 63 4.31 0.47 -18.86
N SER A 64 4.27 1.65 -19.48
CA SER A 64 5.33 2.12 -20.38
C SER A 64 6.61 2.51 -19.64
N GLU A 65 6.51 2.83 -18.35
CA GLU A 65 7.62 3.25 -17.49
C GLU A 65 7.34 2.90 -16.03
N ASN A 66 8.37 2.96 -15.19
CA ASN A 66 8.22 2.80 -13.74
C ASN A 66 7.70 4.09 -13.11
N GLY A 67 6.39 4.14 -12.87
CA GLY A 67 5.71 5.23 -12.16
C GLY A 67 5.68 5.08 -10.63
N GLY A 68 6.38 4.09 -10.06
CA GLY A 68 6.38 3.77 -8.64
C GLY A 68 5.16 2.96 -8.20
N GLY A 69 5.14 2.54 -6.92
CA GLY A 69 4.03 1.76 -6.34
C GLY A 69 2.69 2.46 -6.46
N ALA A 70 2.66 3.77 -6.20
CA ALA A 70 1.43 4.57 -6.27
C ALA A 70 0.77 4.57 -7.65
N MET A 71 1.57 4.64 -8.74
CA MET A 71 1.07 4.50 -10.10
C MET A 71 0.56 3.08 -10.35
N GLY A 72 1.30 2.07 -9.89
CA GLY A 72 0.88 0.67 -10.02
C GLY A 72 -0.48 0.43 -9.37
N PHE A 73 -0.67 0.85 -8.13
CA PHE A 73 -1.96 0.71 -7.43
C PHE A 73 -3.06 1.57 -8.05
N ASN A 74 -2.76 2.79 -8.54
CA ASN A 74 -3.74 3.58 -9.28
C ASN A 74 -4.26 2.83 -10.51
N GLN A 75 -3.36 2.24 -11.32
CA GLN A 75 -3.71 1.49 -12.52
C GLN A 75 -4.42 0.17 -12.19
N GLY A 76 -4.02 -0.51 -11.12
CA GLY A 76 -4.68 -1.74 -10.64
C GLY A 76 -6.12 -1.48 -10.19
N VAL A 77 -6.34 -0.44 -9.40
CA VAL A 77 -7.69 -0.03 -8.97
C VAL A 77 -8.52 0.43 -10.16
N ARG A 78 -7.93 1.18 -11.09
CA ARG A 78 -8.59 1.57 -12.35
C ARG A 78 -9.01 0.34 -13.15
N TYR A 79 -8.09 -0.60 -13.36
CA TYR A 79 -8.37 -1.83 -14.11
C TYR A 79 -9.53 -2.62 -13.46
N PHE A 80 -9.50 -2.77 -12.15
CA PHE A 80 -10.57 -3.44 -11.41
C PHE A 80 -11.94 -2.80 -11.70
N VAL A 81 -12.05 -1.46 -11.65
CA VAL A 81 -13.34 -0.78 -11.87
C VAL A 81 -13.76 -0.87 -13.33
N GLU A 82 -12.84 -0.69 -14.28
CA GLU A 82 -13.16 -0.56 -15.71
C GLU A 82 -13.26 -1.91 -16.44
N HIS A 83 -12.59 -2.97 -15.97
CA HIS A 83 -12.47 -4.23 -16.70
C HIS A 83 -13.01 -5.47 -15.98
N THR A 84 -13.36 -5.37 -14.70
CA THR A 84 -14.00 -6.48 -13.96
C THR A 84 -15.42 -6.13 -13.52
N ASN A 85 -16.19 -7.14 -13.09
CA ASN A 85 -17.47 -6.98 -12.40
C ASN A 85 -17.42 -7.59 -11.00
N ASP A 86 -16.22 -7.75 -10.42
CA ASP A 86 -16.04 -8.36 -9.11
C ASP A 86 -16.47 -7.40 -8.00
N ASP A 87 -16.97 -7.94 -6.90
CA ASP A 87 -17.52 -7.17 -5.79
C ASP A 87 -16.44 -6.49 -4.93
N LEU A 88 -15.28 -7.16 -4.86
CA LEU A 88 -14.19 -6.81 -3.96
C LEU A 88 -12.85 -6.77 -4.71
N ILE A 89 -12.00 -5.83 -4.29
CA ILE A 89 -10.59 -5.77 -4.70
C ILE A 89 -9.70 -6.10 -3.51
N TRP A 90 -8.71 -6.96 -3.72
CA TRP A 90 -7.67 -7.30 -2.76
C TRP A 90 -6.31 -6.81 -3.27
N LEU A 91 -5.81 -5.69 -2.72
CA LEU A 91 -4.58 -5.03 -3.11
C LEU A 91 -3.38 -5.64 -2.37
N MET A 92 -2.31 -5.94 -3.10
CA MET A 92 -1.08 -6.53 -2.55
C MET A 92 0.18 -6.07 -3.29
N ASP A 93 1.30 -6.01 -2.55
CA ASP A 93 2.64 -5.94 -3.12
C ASP A 93 3.10 -7.33 -3.61
N ASP A 94 4.08 -7.35 -4.52
CA ASP A 94 4.66 -8.58 -5.10
C ASP A 94 5.48 -9.44 -4.10
N ASP A 95 5.80 -8.91 -2.92
CA ASP A 95 6.50 -9.58 -1.82
C ASP A 95 5.56 -9.95 -0.66
N THR A 96 4.25 -9.93 -0.90
CA THR A 96 3.23 -10.35 0.04
C THR A 96 2.83 -11.81 -0.21
N ILE A 97 3.00 -12.65 0.81
CA ILE A 97 2.65 -14.07 0.77
C ILE A 97 1.51 -14.34 1.76
N PRO A 98 0.26 -14.39 1.29
CA PRO A 98 -0.87 -14.69 2.17
C PRO A 98 -0.87 -16.15 2.63
N TYR A 99 -1.31 -16.37 3.89
CA TYR A 99 -1.61 -17.72 4.36
C TYR A 99 -2.81 -18.30 3.59
N PRO A 100 -2.95 -19.63 3.50
CA PRO A 100 -4.00 -20.24 2.66
C PRO A 100 -5.43 -19.81 2.95
N ASP A 101 -5.72 -19.39 4.19
CA ASP A 101 -7.05 -19.00 4.67
C ASP A 101 -7.22 -17.46 4.86
N THR A 102 -6.24 -16.66 4.39
CA THR A 102 -6.24 -15.20 4.62
C THR A 102 -7.48 -14.53 4.02
N LEU A 103 -7.76 -14.78 2.75
CA LEU A 103 -8.90 -14.16 2.07
C LEU A 103 -10.23 -14.61 2.69
N GLU A 104 -10.37 -15.89 3.01
CA GLU A 104 -11.55 -16.43 3.67
C GLU A 104 -11.82 -15.72 5.00
N LYS A 105 -10.79 -15.52 5.83
CA LYS A 105 -10.90 -14.82 7.12
C LYS A 105 -11.29 -13.35 6.95
N LEU A 106 -10.72 -12.66 5.94
CA LEU A 106 -11.14 -11.30 5.62
C LEU A 106 -12.63 -11.24 5.24
N LEU A 107 -13.08 -12.16 4.38
CA LEU A 107 -14.47 -12.22 3.93
C LEU A 107 -15.44 -12.59 5.07
N GLN A 108 -15.09 -13.57 5.91
CA GLN A 108 -15.88 -13.95 7.09
C GLN A 108 -16.06 -12.75 8.02
N PHE A 109 -14.97 -12.01 8.32
CA PHE A 109 -15.06 -10.81 9.15
C PHE A 109 -15.88 -9.72 8.45
N GLY A 110 -15.65 -9.44 7.16
CA GLY A 110 -16.39 -8.47 6.37
C GLY A 110 -17.90 -8.74 6.40
N ASN A 111 -18.30 -9.99 6.22
CA ASN A 111 -19.71 -10.40 6.30
C ASN A 111 -20.31 -10.20 7.71
N SER A 112 -19.51 -10.37 8.77
CA SER A 112 -19.97 -10.20 10.15
C SER A 112 -20.20 -8.73 10.54
N VAL A 113 -19.42 -7.79 9.97
CA VAL A 113 -19.55 -6.35 10.26
C VAL A 113 -20.42 -5.60 9.25
N GLY A 114 -20.73 -6.21 8.13
CA GLY A 114 -21.53 -5.64 7.04
C GLY A 114 -20.75 -4.57 6.28
N LYS A 115 -21.04 -3.29 6.50
CA LYS A 115 -20.39 -2.20 5.75
C LYS A 115 -19.03 -1.84 6.34
N PHE A 116 -17.97 -1.93 5.52
CA PHE A 116 -16.61 -1.51 5.86
C PHE A 116 -15.98 -0.68 4.73
N GLY A 117 -15.05 0.21 5.08
CA GLY A 117 -14.24 0.98 4.14
C GLY A 117 -13.10 0.15 3.56
N PHE A 118 -12.40 -0.55 4.45
CA PHE A 118 -11.37 -1.52 4.10
C PHE A 118 -11.14 -2.52 5.22
N LEU A 119 -10.60 -3.67 4.88
CA LEU A 119 -10.07 -4.67 5.80
C LEU A 119 -8.57 -4.82 5.55
N TYR A 120 -7.80 -4.77 6.62
CA TYR A 120 -6.35 -4.80 6.59
C TYR A 120 -5.84 -6.04 7.31
N SER A 121 -4.98 -6.82 6.64
CA SER A 121 -4.44 -8.07 7.17
C SER A 121 -3.40 -7.85 8.26
N ASN A 122 -3.18 -8.90 9.05
CA ASN A 122 -2.11 -8.97 10.03
C ASN A 122 -0.79 -9.31 9.32
N VAL A 123 0.00 -8.27 9.05
CA VAL A 123 1.26 -8.40 8.31
C VAL A 123 2.37 -8.88 9.24
N ARG A 124 2.95 -10.04 8.91
CA ARG A 124 4.05 -10.65 9.62
C ARG A 124 5.33 -10.58 8.79
N TRP A 125 6.48 -10.56 9.45
CA TRP A 125 7.75 -10.76 8.81
C TRP A 125 8.07 -12.27 8.72
N ILE A 126 9.15 -12.62 8.00
CA ILE A 126 9.51 -14.01 7.70
C ILE A 126 9.74 -14.90 8.94
N ASP A 127 10.06 -14.31 10.10
CA ASP A 127 10.23 -15.01 11.38
C ASP A 127 8.94 -15.14 12.20
N GLY A 128 7.81 -14.65 11.68
CA GLY A 128 6.52 -14.65 12.33
C GLY A 128 6.25 -13.47 13.27
N SER A 129 7.23 -12.59 13.54
CA SER A 129 7.02 -11.35 14.27
C SER A 129 6.18 -10.35 13.47
N PHE A 130 5.68 -9.27 14.09
CA PHE A 130 5.09 -8.18 13.33
C PHE A 130 6.09 -7.63 12.31
N SER A 131 5.59 -7.29 11.12
CA SER A 131 6.35 -6.47 10.19
C SER A 131 6.41 -5.04 10.72
N GLU A 132 7.57 -4.59 11.19
CA GLU A 132 7.75 -3.25 11.77
C GLU A 132 7.34 -2.10 10.81
N PRO A 133 7.63 -2.17 9.49
CA PRO A 133 7.12 -1.15 8.56
C PRO A 133 5.60 -1.11 8.44
N ASN A 134 4.92 -2.23 8.77
CA ASN A 134 3.47 -2.41 8.59
C ASN A 134 2.74 -2.62 9.93
N HIS A 135 3.38 -2.23 11.03
CA HIS A 135 2.78 -2.38 12.36
C HIS A 135 1.43 -1.64 12.42
N PRO A 136 0.33 -2.31 12.82
CA PRO A 136 -0.98 -1.67 12.85
C PRO A 136 -1.10 -0.69 14.03
N TRP A 137 -1.78 0.43 13.80
CA TRP A 137 -2.00 1.48 14.79
C TRP A 137 -3.49 1.78 14.97
N ALA A 138 -3.91 1.97 16.20
CA ALA A 138 -5.25 2.45 16.55
C ALA A 138 -5.17 3.55 17.61
N ASN A 139 -5.91 4.64 17.43
CA ASN A 139 -5.93 5.77 18.37
C ASN A 139 -4.54 6.32 18.73
N ASN A 140 -3.64 6.43 17.74
CA ASN A 140 -2.25 6.86 17.87
C ASN A 140 -1.38 5.95 18.77
N LYS A 141 -1.74 4.68 18.93
CA LYS A 141 -0.97 3.68 19.66
C LYS A 141 -0.79 2.43 18.79
N PRO A 142 0.39 1.77 18.87
CA PRO A 142 0.58 0.49 18.23
C PRO A 142 -0.36 -0.55 18.82
N ILE A 143 -0.92 -1.42 17.97
CA ILE A 143 -1.75 -2.53 18.43
C ILE A 143 -0.81 -3.62 18.96
N PRO A 144 -1.00 -4.09 20.22
CA PRO A 144 -0.14 -5.12 20.81
C PRO A 144 -0.16 -6.44 20.02
N ASP A 145 0.98 -7.12 19.95
CA ASP A 145 1.00 -8.50 19.48
C ASP A 145 0.18 -9.43 20.41
N GLY A 146 -0.38 -10.48 19.82
CA GLY A 146 -1.33 -11.33 20.54
C GLY A 146 -2.77 -10.81 20.60
N THR A 147 -3.06 -9.62 20.06
CA THR A 147 -4.44 -9.15 19.92
C THR A 147 -5.23 -10.10 19.03
N VAL A 148 -6.33 -10.65 19.54
CA VAL A 148 -7.15 -11.68 18.86
C VAL A 148 -8.44 -11.12 18.24
N LYS A 149 -8.92 -9.96 18.69
CA LYS A 149 -10.12 -9.31 18.17
C LYS A 149 -9.76 -8.30 17.11
N ALA A 150 -10.57 -8.20 16.06
CA ALA A 150 -10.42 -7.15 15.05
C ALA A 150 -10.51 -5.76 15.68
N VAL A 151 -9.68 -4.85 15.23
CA VAL A 151 -9.56 -3.49 15.75
C VAL A 151 -9.93 -2.49 14.68
N LYS A 152 -10.79 -1.51 15.03
CA LYS A 152 -11.11 -0.39 14.14
C LYS A 152 -9.87 0.50 13.96
N VAL A 153 -9.50 0.73 12.71
CA VAL A 153 -8.35 1.53 12.33
C VAL A 153 -8.74 2.57 11.27
N THR A 154 -7.97 3.64 11.16
CA THR A 154 -8.16 4.67 10.12
C THR A 154 -7.19 4.51 8.95
N GLU A 155 -6.16 3.71 9.13
CA GLU A 155 -5.05 3.52 8.21
C GLU A 155 -4.76 2.03 8.02
N GLY A 156 -4.31 1.68 6.85
CA GLY A 156 -3.77 0.39 6.47
C GLY A 156 -2.81 0.58 5.32
N ASN A 157 -2.12 -0.47 4.90
CA ASN A 157 -1.23 -0.43 3.75
C ASN A 157 -1.64 -1.42 2.66
N PHE A 158 -1.10 -1.22 1.45
CA PHE A 158 -1.41 -2.06 0.30
C PHE A 158 -0.73 -3.43 0.32
N VAL A 159 0.02 -3.76 1.36
CA VAL A 159 0.59 -5.11 1.51
C VAL A 159 -0.52 -6.18 1.50
N SER A 160 -1.66 -5.93 2.17
CA SER A 160 -2.85 -6.80 2.03
C SER A 160 -4.09 -6.03 2.47
N LEU A 161 -4.78 -5.41 1.52
CA LEU A 161 -5.95 -4.56 1.77
C LEU A 161 -7.15 -5.01 0.93
N LEU A 162 -8.25 -5.39 1.58
CA LEU A 162 -9.50 -5.76 0.92
C LEU A 162 -10.51 -4.60 0.98
N MET A 163 -11.12 -4.25 -0.16
CA MET A 163 -12.10 -3.16 -0.26
C MET A 163 -13.29 -3.53 -1.11
N ASN A 164 -14.46 -2.94 -0.80
CA ASN A 164 -15.65 -3.06 -1.64
C ASN A 164 -15.58 -2.15 -2.87
N ARG A 165 -16.17 -2.60 -3.99
CA ARG A 165 -16.25 -1.82 -5.24
C ARG A 165 -16.94 -0.47 -5.04
N ASP A 166 -18.04 -0.41 -4.32
CA ASP A 166 -18.79 0.82 -4.07
C ASP A 166 -17.98 1.86 -3.28
N ILE A 167 -17.14 1.42 -2.35
CA ILE A 167 -16.20 2.30 -1.64
C ILE A 167 -15.16 2.85 -2.60
N VAL A 168 -14.53 1.99 -3.42
CA VAL A 168 -13.53 2.38 -4.42
C VAL A 168 -14.11 3.41 -5.40
N GLN A 169 -15.28 3.16 -5.96
CA GLN A 169 -15.97 4.08 -6.88
C GLN A 169 -16.29 5.42 -6.22
N LYS A 170 -16.70 5.41 -4.95
CA LYS A 170 -17.03 6.61 -4.20
C LYS A 170 -15.82 7.48 -3.86
N ILE A 171 -14.69 6.87 -3.51
CA ILE A 171 -13.49 7.62 -3.11
C ILE A 171 -12.56 7.94 -4.26
N GLY A 172 -12.73 7.33 -5.45
CA GLY A 172 -11.84 7.46 -6.61
C GLY A 172 -10.55 6.67 -6.45
N LEU A 173 -9.57 6.96 -7.31
CA LEU A 173 -8.31 6.23 -7.39
C LEU A 173 -7.27 6.73 -6.38
N PRO A 174 -6.26 5.90 -6.01
CA PRO A 174 -5.05 6.37 -5.32
C PRO A 174 -4.35 7.47 -6.14
N TYR A 175 -3.67 8.39 -5.47
CA TYR A 175 -2.91 9.45 -6.17
C TYR A 175 -1.64 8.88 -6.81
N LYS A 176 -1.62 8.71 -8.13
CA LYS A 176 -0.47 8.19 -8.88
C LYS A 176 0.80 9.06 -8.76
N GLU A 177 0.63 10.36 -8.56
CA GLU A 177 1.72 11.32 -8.43
C GLU A 177 2.48 11.18 -7.11
N PHE A 178 1.99 10.36 -6.17
CA PHE A 178 2.70 10.07 -4.93
C PHE A 178 3.99 9.29 -5.18
N PHE A 179 4.07 8.54 -6.24
CA PHE A 179 5.17 7.69 -6.66
C PHE A 179 5.44 6.53 -5.67
N ILE A 180 5.77 6.84 -4.41
CA ILE A 180 6.00 5.85 -3.34
C ILE A 180 5.74 6.49 -1.98
N TRP A 181 5.28 5.67 -1.03
CA TRP A 181 4.96 6.01 0.36
C TRP A 181 3.83 7.03 0.52
N GLN A 182 3.03 6.85 1.55
CA GLN A 182 1.86 7.65 1.93
C GLN A 182 0.63 7.51 1.01
N ASP A 183 0.72 6.81 -0.11
CA ASP A 183 -0.40 6.57 -1.04
C ASP A 183 -1.45 5.65 -0.41
N ASP A 184 -1.03 4.59 0.26
CA ASP A 184 -1.84 3.67 1.04
C ASP A 184 -2.50 4.38 2.26
N ILE A 185 -1.73 5.16 3.01
CA ILE A 185 -2.22 5.93 4.16
C ILE A 185 -3.30 6.94 3.74
N GLU A 186 -3.05 7.69 2.67
CA GLU A 186 -4.03 8.64 2.14
C GLU A 186 -5.30 7.92 1.69
N TYR A 187 -5.13 6.82 0.94
CA TYR A 187 -6.25 6.08 0.36
C TYR A 187 -7.14 5.45 1.43
N THR A 188 -6.55 4.80 2.42
CA THR A 188 -7.27 4.19 3.54
C THR A 188 -7.92 5.20 4.47
N ARG A 189 -7.28 6.34 4.74
CA ARG A 189 -7.89 7.45 5.47
C ARG A 189 -9.09 8.02 4.72
N ARG A 190 -9.03 8.10 3.40
CA ARG A 190 -10.15 8.53 2.55
C ARG A 190 -11.30 7.53 2.61
N ALA A 191 -11.01 6.23 2.57
CA ALA A 191 -11.99 5.16 2.71
C ALA A 191 -12.64 5.15 4.11
N SER A 192 -11.85 5.35 5.18
CA SER A 192 -12.34 5.34 6.57
C SER A 192 -13.32 6.47 6.89
N ARG A 193 -13.35 7.54 6.09
CA ARG A 193 -14.36 8.62 6.19
C ARG A 193 -15.72 8.21 5.59
N VAL A 194 -15.74 7.18 4.75
CA VAL A 194 -16.98 6.67 4.11
C VAL A 194 -17.58 5.52 4.92
N ALA A 195 -16.72 4.61 5.40
CA ALA A 195 -17.09 3.48 6.26
C ALA A 195 -15.88 3.04 7.11
N PRO A 196 -16.09 2.39 8.27
CA PRO A 196 -14.99 2.00 9.15
C PRO A 196 -13.97 1.09 8.46
N GLY A 197 -12.68 1.32 8.72
CA GLY A 197 -11.61 0.38 8.41
C GLY A 197 -11.33 -0.53 9.60
N TYR A 198 -10.86 -1.76 9.34
CA TYR A 198 -10.53 -2.72 10.38
C TYR A 198 -9.23 -3.46 10.09
N TRP A 199 -8.39 -3.60 11.10
CA TRP A 199 -7.32 -4.59 11.11
C TRP A 199 -7.87 -5.94 11.59
N VAL A 200 -7.60 -7.01 10.83
CA VAL A 200 -8.15 -8.35 11.07
C VAL A 200 -7.02 -9.29 11.49
N PRO A 201 -6.81 -9.54 12.79
CA PRO A 201 -5.65 -10.28 13.30
C PRO A 201 -5.56 -11.74 12.84
N GLN A 202 -6.68 -12.38 12.49
CA GLN A 202 -6.72 -13.75 12.03
C GLN A 202 -6.27 -13.88 10.56
N ALA A 203 -6.45 -12.85 9.74
CA ALA A 203 -6.06 -12.84 8.34
C ALA A 203 -4.58 -12.48 8.22
N LYS A 204 -3.70 -13.48 8.20
CA LYS A 204 -2.25 -13.29 8.23
C LYS A 204 -1.64 -13.30 6.83
N VAL A 205 -0.63 -12.45 6.63
CA VAL A 205 0.24 -12.47 5.46
C VAL A 205 1.70 -12.33 5.91
N VAL A 206 2.64 -12.90 5.15
CA VAL A 206 4.06 -12.63 5.31
C VAL A 206 4.48 -11.57 4.32
N HIS A 207 5.21 -10.56 4.77
CA HIS A 207 5.84 -9.55 3.92
C HIS A 207 7.33 -9.84 3.83
N GLU A 208 7.78 -10.42 2.71
CA GLU A 208 9.18 -10.85 2.51
C GLU A 208 10.12 -9.68 2.20
N THR A 209 10.19 -8.71 3.11
CA THR A 209 11.16 -7.62 3.01
C THR A 209 12.56 -8.07 3.41
N GLY A 210 13.60 -7.41 2.88
CA GLY A 210 14.99 -7.74 3.19
C GLY A 210 15.40 -7.49 4.65
N ALA A 211 14.65 -6.68 5.40
CA ALA A 211 14.87 -6.42 6.82
C ALA A 211 13.56 -6.00 7.50
N ASN A 212 13.38 -6.37 8.77
CA ASN A 212 12.23 -6.00 9.58
C ASN A 212 12.49 -4.69 10.35
N VAL A 213 12.71 -3.60 9.61
CA VAL A 213 13.02 -2.29 10.20
C VAL A 213 12.19 -1.21 9.52
N ALA A 214 11.48 -0.42 10.33
CA ALA A 214 10.76 0.74 9.83
C ALA A 214 11.73 1.75 9.20
N PRO A 215 11.38 2.37 8.07
CA PRO A 215 12.25 3.34 7.40
C PRO A 215 12.66 4.49 8.33
N ASN A 216 13.97 4.72 8.48
CA ASN A 216 14.51 5.80 9.29
C ASN A 216 15.60 6.53 8.51
N ILE A 217 15.44 7.84 8.31
CA ILE A 217 16.38 8.65 7.52
C ILE A 217 17.79 8.62 8.08
N MET A 218 17.96 8.39 9.39
CA MET A 218 19.27 8.38 10.01
C MET A 218 20.10 7.16 9.62
N THR A 219 19.45 6.01 9.40
CA THR A 219 20.08 4.70 9.18
C THR A 219 19.81 4.09 7.81
N ILE A 220 19.03 4.79 6.96
CA ILE A 220 18.63 4.28 5.64
C ILE A 220 19.83 4.16 4.69
N ASP A 221 19.82 3.12 3.85
CA ASP A 221 20.82 2.96 2.77
C ASP A 221 20.73 4.12 1.77
N GLN A 222 21.89 4.49 1.22
CA GLN A 222 21.99 5.60 0.26
C GLN A 222 21.00 5.48 -0.89
N SER A 223 20.86 4.30 -1.49
CA SER A 223 19.96 4.02 -2.62
C SER A 223 18.49 4.33 -2.32
N ARG A 224 18.10 4.41 -1.05
CA ARG A 224 16.73 4.62 -0.60
C ARG A 224 16.48 6.02 -0.02
N ILE A 225 17.50 6.87 0.12
CA ILE A 225 17.37 8.24 0.68
C ILE A 225 16.33 9.05 -0.09
N ASN A 226 16.31 8.94 -1.41
CA ASN A 226 15.39 9.68 -2.27
C ASN A 226 13.90 9.38 -1.99
N ARG A 227 13.56 8.24 -1.37
CA ARG A 227 12.17 7.94 -0.97
C ARG A 227 11.64 8.91 0.07
N PHE A 228 12.50 9.46 0.94
CA PHE A 228 12.10 10.46 1.94
C PHE A 228 11.67 11.80 1.33
N TYR A 229 12.11 12.12 0.12
CA TYR A 229 11.54 13.25 -0.63
C TYR A 229 10.04 13.07 -0.82
N TYR A 230 9.63 11.91 -1.29
CA TYR A 230 8.22 11.58 -1.50
C TYR A 230 7.44 11.51 -0.19
N ASP A 231 8.00 10.86 0.84
CA ASP A 231 7.39 10.82 2.19
C ASP A 231 7.03 12.21 2.70
N ILE A 232 8.00 13.13 2.67
CA ILE A 232 7.81 14.48 3.20
C ILE A 232 6.81 15.26 2.36
N ARG A 233 6.95 15.24 1.02
CA ARG A 233 6.07 15.93 0.09
C ARG A 233 4.62 15.45 0.23
N ASN A 234 4.42 14.15 0.22
CA ASN A 234 3.11 13.52 0.28
C ASN A 234 2.44 13.72 1.65
N ALA A 235 3.19 13.56 2.75
CA ALA A 235 2.69 13.81 4.11
C ALA A 235 2.22 15.26 4.29
N LEU A 236 2.94 16.24 3.74
CA LEU A 236 2.53 17.66 3.77
C LEU A 236 1.23 17.90 3.01
N PHE A 237 1.07 17.25 1.85
CA PHE A 237 -0.19 17.30 1.10
C PHE A 237 -1.35 16.69 1.90
N ILE A 238 -1.19 15.50 2.45
CA ILE A 238 -2.21 14.85 3.28
C ILE A 238 -2.59 15.76 4.45
N ARG A 239 -1.60 16.29 5.15
CA ARG A 239 -1.84 17.14 6.31
C ARG A 239 -2.60 18.42 5.95
N ARG A 240 -2.26 19.03 4.81
CA ARG A 240 -2.99 20.19 4.28
C ARG A 240 -4.45 19.84 3.95
N THR A 241 -4.68 18.71 3.32
CA THR A 241 -6.02 18.27 2.93
C THR A 241 -6.89 17.94 4.14
N GLU A 242 -6.32 17.44 5.22
CA GLU A 242 -7.03 17.02 6.43
C GLU A 242 -7.22 18.12 7.47
N LYS A 243 -6.24 18.99 7.63
CA LYS A 243 -6.16 20.00 8.70
C LYS A 243 -5.96 21.44 8.19
N GLY A 244 -6.13 21.64 6.89
CA GLY A 244 -5.96 22.95 6.27
C GLY A 244 -4.52 23.48 6.33
N PHE A 245 -4.39 24.78 6.09
CA PHE A 245 -3.08 25.45 6.02
C PHE A 245 -2.33 25.42 7.37
N ALA A 246 -3.04 25.54 8.48
CA ALA A 246 -2.42 25.44 9.82
C ALA A 246 -1.77 24.07 10.06
N GLY A 247 -2.44 22.99 9.63
CA GLY A 247 -1.88 21.63 9.69
C GLY A 247 -0.64 21.46 8.81
N LEU A 248 -0.63 22.06 7.60
CA LEU A 248 0.52 22.09 6.72
C LEU A 248 1.72 22.77 7.40
N ILE A 249 1.55 23.97 7.95
CA ILE A 249 2.61 24.73 8.63
C ILE A 249 3.15 23.94 9.83
N TYR A 250 2.26 23.38 10.66
CA TYR A 250 2.66 22.57 11.81
C TYR A 250 3.58 21.40 11.40
N LEU A 251 3.17 20.63 10.37
CA LEU A 251 4.00 19.50 9.91
C LEU A 251 5.30 19.98 9.25
N ALA A 252 5.27 21.10 8.50
CA ALA A 252 6.48 21.66 7.90
C ALA A 252 7.51 22.05 8.97
N ILE A 253 7.10 22.64 10.08
CA ILE A 253 7.97 22.95 11.22
C ILE A 253 8.61 21.65 11.78
N ILE A 254 7.81 20.59 11.98
CA ILE A 254 8.33 19.30 12.44
C ILE A 254 9.38 18.75 11.47
N LYS A 255 9.14 18.81 10.15
CA LYS A 255 10.11 18.34 9.16
C LYS A 255 11.38 19.22 9.13
N VAL A 256 11.26 20.54 9.33
CA VAL A 256 12.43 21.43 9.49
C VAL A 256 13.23 21.05 10.73
N LEU A 257 12.58 20.81 11.87
CA LEU A 257 13.29 20.35 13.09
C LEU A 257 13.97 18.98 12.85
N GLY A 258 13.34 18.09 12.07
CA GLY A 258 13.96 16.84 11.61
C GLY A 258 15.24 17.09 10.80
N SER A 259 15.25 18.09 9.91
CA SER A 259 16.46 18.45 9.15
C SER A 259 17.57 19.03 10.05
N VAL A 260 17.21 19.83 11.07
CA VAL A 260 18.17 20.32 12.08
C VAL A 260 18.79 19.15 12.85
N ARG A 261 17.98 18.13 13.23
CA ARG A 261 18.50 16.91 13.87
C ARG A 261 19.50 16.18 12.96
N ILE A 262 19.24 16.06 11.66
CA ILE A 262 20.19 15.49 10.68
C ILE A 262 21.50 16.30 10.66
N LEU A 263 21.40 17.63 10.66
CA LEU A 263 22.55 18.53 10.60
C LEU A 263 23.54 18.28 11.76
N PHE A 264 23.02 18.09 12.98
CA PHE A 264 23.83 17.88 14.19
C PHE A 264 24.09 16.41 14.53
N SER A 265 23.60 15.45 13.74
CA SER A 265 23.84 14.03 13.95
C SER A 265 25.15 13.56 13.30
N ASN A 266 25.62 12.39 13.71
CA ASN A 266 26.71 11.68 13.04
C ASN A 266 26.11 10.60 12.11
N THR A 267 25.47 11.03 11.02
CA THR A 267 24.87 10.13 10.01
C THR A 267 25.60 10.24 8.68
N ASP A 268 25.68 9.13 7.95
CA ASP A 268 26.25 9.12 6.60
C ASP A 268 25.37 9.89 5.60
N HIS A 269 25.96 10.28 4.47
CA HIS A 269 25.24 10.97 3.36
C HIS A 269 24.43 12.21 3.81
N LYS A 270 24.90 12.92 4.83
CA LYS A 270 24.22 14.06 5.47
C LYS A 270 23.74 15.12 4.47
N LYS A 271 24.58 15.49 3.50
CA LYS A 271 24.23 16.49 2.47
C LYS A 271 23.04 16.05 1.63
N GLU A 272 23.01 14.78 1.22
CA GLU A 272 21.93 14.20 0.43
C GLU A 272 20.62 14.14 1.25
N LYS A 273 20.68 13.67 2.51
CA LYS A 273 19.56 13.64 3.45
C LYS A 273 18.96 15.03 3.69
N LEU A 274 19.78 16.06 3.87
CA LEU A 274 19.33 17.45 4.00
C LEU A 274 18.72 17.98 2.70
N SER A 275 19.27 17.62 1.55
CA SER A 275 18.76 18.01 0.23
C SER A 275 17.35 17.46 0.01
N VAL A 276 17.10 16.17 0.28
CA VAL A 276 15.77 15.58 0.11
C VAL A 276 14.75 16.17 1.08
N TYR A 277 15.13 16.49 2.32
CA TYR A 277 14.27 17.18 3.27
C TYR A 277 13.88 18.58 2.77
N LYS A 278 14.87 19.39 2.40
CA LYS A 278 14.64 20.73 1.84
C LYS A 278 13.70 20.69 0.63
N LYS A 279 14.01 19.83 -0.34
CA LYS A 279 13.22 19.67 -1.56
C LYS A 279 11.80 19.18 -1.26
N GLY A 280 11.68 18.14 -0.43
CA GLY A 280 10.39 17.58 -0.03
C GLY A 280 9.48 18.59 0.67
N ILE A 281 10.05 19.45 1.54
CA ILE A 281 9.31 20.52 2.20
C ILE A 281 8.85 21.57 1.18
N ILE A 282 9.75 22.10 0.35
CA ILE A 282 9.42 23.12 -0.65
C ILE A 282 8.35 22.65 -1.61
N ASP A 283 8.53 21.44 -2.17
CA ASP A 283 7.60 20.89 -3.14
C ASP A 283 6.27 20.49 -2.49
N GLY A 284 6.27 20.09 -1.21
CA GLY A 284 5.07 19.78 -0.44
C GLY A 284 4.09 20.96 -0.33
N PHE A 285 4.58 22.21 -0.28
CA PHE A 285 3.73 23.40 -0.31
C PHE A 285 3.02 23.60 -1.66
N LYS A 286 3.65 23.18 -2.75
CA LYS A 286 3.16 23.36 -4.13
C LYS A 286 2.42 22.16 -4.67
N PHE A 287 2.62 20.97 -4.06
CA PHE A 287 2.10 19.72 -4.54
C PHE A 287 0.57 19.68 -4.53
N LYS A 288 -0.03 19.44 -5.70
CA LYS A 288 -1.48 19.41 -5.90
C LYS A 288 -1.82 18.26 -6.85
N PRO A 289 -1.75 16.99 -6.38
CA PRO A 289 -2.12 15.85 -7.19
C PRO A 289 -3.62 15.88 -7.52
N SER A 290 -4.01 15.29 -8.63
CA SER A 290 -5.37 15.27 -9.12
C SER A 290 -6.06 13.96 -8.73
N ARG A 291 -7.24 14.05 -8.07
CA ARG A 291 -8.05 12.86 -7.79
C ARG A 291 -8.74 12.42 -9.07
N GLU A 292 -8.45 11.21 -9.48
CA GLU A 292 -9.07 10.57 -10.63
C GLU A 292 -10.19 9.62 -10.21
N PHE A 293 -11.16 9.41 -11.10
CA PHE A 293 -12.21 8.42 -10.97
C PHE A 293 -12.18 7.52 -12.21
N ALA A 294 -12.25 6.22 -12.00
CA ALA A 294 -12.41 5.27 -13.08
C ALA A 294 -13.88 5.29 -13.58
N LYS A 295 -14.06 5.05 -14.87
CA LYS A 295 -15.39 4.94 -15.46
C LYS A 295 -15.93 3.53 -15.16
N SER A 296 -17.06 3.44 -14.46
CA SER A 296 -17.77 2.16 -14.35
C SER A 296 -18.27 1.72 -15.72
N LYS A 297 -18.20 0.42 -15.98
CA LYS A 297 -18.85 -0.18 -17.15
C LYS A 297 -20.36 0.05 -17.12
#